data_c06958c4c45f5c4cc9d1499670011a9d
#
_entry.id   c06958c4c45f5c4cc9d1499670011a9d
#
_cell.length_a   1.000
_cell.length_b   1.000
_cell.length_c   1.000
_cell.angle_alpha   90.00
_cell.angle_beta   90.00
_cell.angle_gamma   90.00
#
_symmetry.space_group_name_H-M   'P 1'
#
loop_
_entity.id
_entity.type
_entity.pdbx_description
1 polymer ?
#
loop_
_entity_poly.entity_id
_entity_poly.type
_entity_poly.pdbx_seq_one_letter_code
_entity_poly.pdbx_strand_id
1 'polypeptide(L)'
;MKDNNTVEACTHCHVCQNQCEFLKKYGIDIGDTEKLKELSYHCFLCGKCTEVCPENIDGREYILNLRREKVEKSGGTLEEKGYGMLLKEKKDYIYRNYRHAQGESILFPGCNFPSFYPKTMKKLVKLLKEHGIGVAYDCCGKPIAELGLEVDEKRIIQRINDEFEKRGVEEVIMLCPNCYTFLKPYLKVKVTDIYAKLEELGIGEKNLESGKVFL
;
A
#
# COMPACT_ATOMS: atom_id res chain seq x y z
N MET A 1 13.84 1.86 -16.11
CA MET A 1 13.57 0.80 -15.09
C MET A 1 14.72 -0.16 -15.22
N LYS A 2 15.35 -0.57 -14.12
CA LYS A 2 16.37 -1.64 -14.19
C LYS A 2 15.63 -2.93 -14.53
N ASP A 3 16.13 -3.70 -15.49
CA ASP A 3 15.61 -5.04 -15.73
C ASP A 3 15.93 -5.89 -14.50
N ASN A 4 14.87 -6.39 -13.84
CA ASN A 4 15.04 -7.24 -12.68
C ASN A 4 15.44 -8.64 -13.13
N ASN A 5 16.51 -9.17 -12.54
CA ASN A 5 16.92 -10.53 -12.75
C ASN A 5 16.00 -11.48 -11.96
N THR A 6 15.89 -12.70 -12.46
CA THR A 6 15.18 -13.77 -11.76
C THR A 6 15.99 -14.27 -10.56
N VAL A 7 15.36 -15.01 -9.65
CA VAL A 7 15.99 -15.52 -8.42
C VAL A 7 17.13 -16.51 -8.71
N GLU A 8 17.11 -17.15 -9.86
CA GLU A 8 18.16 -18.07 -10.33
C GLU A 8 19.51 -17.36 -10.57
N ALA A 9 19.50 -16.04 -10.72
CA ALA A 9 20.72 -15.22 -10.82
C ALA A 9 21.40 -14.99 -9.46
N CYS A 10 20.84 -15.51 -8.36
CA CYS A 10 21.39 -15.30 -7.03
C CYS A 10 22.75 -15.94 -6.86
N THR A 11 23.75 -15.15 -6.49
CA THR A 11 25.11 -15.60 -6.23
C THR A 11 25.37 -15.98 -4.77
N HIS A 12 24.34 -15.99 -3.93
CA HIS A 12 24.41 -16.24 -2.48
C HIS A 12 25.44 -15.35 -1.77
N CYS A 13 25.53 -14.07 -2.16
CA CYS A 13 26.44 -13.10 -1.56
C CYS A 13 26.03 -12.64 -0.15
N HIS A 14 24.85 -13.04 0.33
CA HIS A 14 24.27 -12.75 1.65
C HIS A 14 24.09 -11.26 2.00
N VAL A 15 24.21 -10.33 1.05
CA VAL A 15 23.98 -8.89 1.30
C VAL A 15 22.56 -8.65 1.77
N CYS A 16 21.56 -9.27 1.13
CA CYS A 16 20.16 -9.16 1.53
C CYS A 16 19.89 -9.77 2.91
N GLN A 17 20.51 -10.88 3.26
CA GLN A 17 20.43 -11.51 4.57
C GLN A 17 20.92 -10.56 5.68
N ASN A 18 22.04 -9.90 5.47
CA ASN A 18 22.62 -8.97 6.46
C ASN A 18 21.75 -7.72 6.70
N GLN A 19 20.88 -7.36 5.76
CA GLN A 19 20.04 -6.17 5.82
C GLN A 19 18.58 -6.46 6.18
N CYS A 20 18.19 -7.72 6.30
CA CYS A 20 16.81 -8.12 6.55
C CYS A 20 16.73 -9.04 7.77
N GLU A 21 16.06 -8.59 8.83
CA GLU A 21 15.92 -9.37 10.07
C GLU A 21 15.17 -10.70 9.86
N PHE A 22 14.27 -10.77 8.89
CA PHE A 22 13.60 -12.01 8.52
C PHE A 22 14.60 -13.03 7.92
N LEU A 23 15.35 -12.64 6.90
CA LEU A 23 16.35 -13.51 6.27
C LEU A 23 17.46 -13.91 7.25
N LYS A 24 17.92 -12.97 8.05
CA LYS A 24 18.92 -13.20 9.09
C LYS A 24 18.44 -14.19 10.16
N LYS A 25 17.20 -14.04 10.63
CA LYS A 25 16.59 -14.93 11.64
C LYS A 25 16.59 -16.39 11.20
N TYR A 26 16.35 -16.65 9.92
CA TYR A 26 16.29 -18.00 9.38
C TYR A 26 17.61 -18.47 8.74
N GLY A 27 18.63 -17.63 8.70
CA GLY A 27 19.95 -17.94 8.12
C GLY A 27 19.90 -18.18 6.61
N ILE A 28 18.99 -17.51 5.89
CA ILE A 28 18.72 -17.68 4.46
C ILE A 28 18.94 -16.40 3.67
N ASP A 29 19.08 -16.51 2.38
CA ASP A 29 19.05 -15.37 1.45
C ASP A 29 17.93 -15.50 0.41
N ILE A 30 17.86 -14.61 -0.56
CA ILE A 30 16.79 -14.61 -1.54
C ILE A 30 16.89 -15.79 -2.54
N GLY A 31 18.05 -16.44 -2.63
CA GLY A 31 18.28 -17.63 -3.44
C GLY A 31 17.82 -18.93 -2.78
N ASP A 32 17.51 -18.93 -1.48
CA ASP A 32 17.01 -20.12 -0.75
C ASP A 32 15.52 -20.38 -1.04
N THR A 33 15.20 -20.63 -2.30
CA THR A 33 13.84 -20.65 -2.84
C THR A 33 12.89 -21.59 -2.12
N GLU A 34 13.34 -22.82 -1.76
CA GLU A 34 12.49 -23.78 -1.07
C GLU A 34 12.10 -23.30 0.34
N LYS A 35 13.05 -22.70 1.06
CA LYS A 35 12.79 -22.17 2.38
C LYS A 35 11.90 -20.92 2.31
N LEU A 36 12.09 -20.09 1.29
CA LEU A 36 11.23 -18.92 1.04
C LEU A 36 9.81 -19.32 0.66
N LYS A 37 9.60 -20.42 -0.08
CA LYS A 37 8.26 -20.97 -0.31
C LYS A 37 7.56 -21.30 1.01
N GLU A 38 8.25 -21.97 1.93
CA GLU A 38 7.71 -22.30 3.26
C GLU A 38 7.37 -21.01 4.05
N LEU A 39 8.31 -20.08 4.13
CA LEU A 39 8.29 -18.91 5.02
C LEU A 39 7.73 -17.62 4.39
N SER A 40 7.12 -17.68 3.20
CA SER A 40 6.73 -16.47 2.46
C SER A 40 5.86 -15.49 3.26
N TYR A 41 4.99 -15.97 4.15
CA TYR A 41 4.14 -15.12 5.00
C TYR A 41 4.86 -14.52 6.22
N HIS A 42 6.10 -14.92 6.51
CA HIS A 42 6.92 -14.29 7.53
C HIS A 42 7.62 -13.01 7.04
N CYS A 43 7.62 -12.77 5.73
CA CYS A 43 8.18 -11.58 5.12
C CYS A 43 7.23 -10.38 5.21
N PHE A 44 7.75 -9.19 5.54
CA PHE A 44 6.97 -7.94 5.58
C PHE A 44 6.79 -7.25 4.20
N LEU A 45 7.35 -7.82 3.14
CA LEU A 45 7.34 -7.25 1.79
C LEU A 45 7.84 -5.79 1.74
N CYS A 46 8.81 -5.44 2.57
CA CYS A 46 9.37 -4.08 2.66
C CYS A 46 10.27 -3.70 1.47
N GLY A 47 10.75 -4.67 0.68
CA GLY A 47 11.60 -4.43 -0.49
C GLY A 47 13.08 -4.23 -0.18
N LYS A 48 13.52 -4.31 1.08
CA LYS A 48 14.94 -4.06 1.42
C LYS A 48 15.89 -5.03 0.70
N CYS A 49 15.51 -6.29 0.54
CA CYS A 49 16.28 -7.28 -0.23
C CYS A 49 16.42 -6.90 -1.71
N THR A 50 15.38 -6.31 -2.32
CA THR A 50 15.41 -5.80 -3.69
C THR A 50 16.37 -4.62 -3.83
N GLU A 51 16.30 -3.68 -2.89
CA GLU A 51 17.10 -2.44 -2.89
C GLU A 51 18.61 -2.72 -2.84
N VAL A 52 19.02 -3.69 -2.02
CA VAL A 52 20.43 -3.98 -1.75
C VAL A 52 21.02 -5.09 -2.62
N CYS A 53 20.24 -5.72 -3.48
CA CYS A 53 20.69 -6.84 -4.30
C CYS A 53 21.66 -6.37 -5.41
N PRO A 54 22.93 -6.84 -5.43
CA PRO A 54 23.87 -6.50 -6.48
C PRO A 54 23.47 -7.08 -7.85
N GLU A 55 22.74 -8.19 -7.86
CA GLU A 55 22.23 -8.86 -9.07
C GLU A 55 20.89 -8.29 -9.54
N ASN A 56 20.38 -7.21 -8.92
CA ASN A 56 19.09 -6.59 -9.25
C ASN A 56 17.89 -7.56 -9.20
N ILE A 57 17.89 -8.52 -8.29
CA ILE A 57 16.76 -9.44 -8.08
C ILE A 57 15.66 -8.69 -7.31
N ASP A 58 14.42 -8.73 -7.81
CA ASP A 58 13.28 -8.24 -7.05
C ASP A 58 12.78 -9.29 -6.05
N GLY A 59 13.45 -9.33 -4.90
CA GLY A 59 13.10 -10.26 -3.84
C GLY A 59 11.72 -10.01 -3.22
N ARG A 60 11.23 -8.77 -3.25
CA ARG A 60 9.88 -8.43 -2.78
C ARG A 60 8.82 -9.06 -3.69
N GLU A 61 8.95 -8.85 -5.00
CA GLU A 61 8.00 -9.39 -5.97
C GLU A 61 8.08 -10.91 -6.01
N TYR A 62 9.28 -11.50 -5.91
CA TYR A 62 9.45 -12.92 -5.82
C TYR A 62 8.65 -13.54 -4.66
N ILE A 63 8.77 -12.99 -3.43
CA ILE A 63 8.02 -13.49 -2.27
C ILE A 63 6.51 -13.26 -2.44
N LEU A 64 6.11 -12.16 -3.03
CA LEU A 64 4.69 -11.90 -3.31
C LEU A 64 4.12 -12.94 -4.29
N ASN A 65 4.88 -13.29 -5.32
CA ASN A 65 4.48 -14.33 -6.27
C ASN A 65 4.37 -15.72 -5.62
N LEU A 66 5.24 -16.06 -4.66
CA LEU A 66 5.09 -17.29 -3.87
C LEU A 66 3.77 -17.33 -3.08
N ARG A 67 3.31 -16.17 -2.56
CA ARG A 67 2.00 -16.05 -1.88
C ARG A 67 0.84 -16.23 -2.86
N ARG A 68 0.93 -15.59 -4.04
CA ARG A 68 -0.06 -15.72 -5.13
C ARG A 68 -0.22 -17.17 -5.57
N GLU A 69 0.91 -17.86 -5.81
CA GLU A 69 0.90 -19.28 -6.16
C GLU A 69 0.25 -20.17 -5.08
N LYS A 70 0.50 -19.89 -3.79
CA LYS A 70 -0.14 -20.63 -2.70
C LYS A 70 -1.65 -20.44 -2.72
N VAL A 71 -2.10 -19.21 -2.86
CA VAL A 71 -3.53 -18.88 -2.92
C VAL A 71 -4.18 -19.52 -4.16
N GLU A 72 -3.52 -19.48 -5.31
CA GLU A 72 -4.00 -20.12 -6.53
C GLU A 72 -4.16 -21.63 -6.35
N LYS A 73 -3.13 -22.31 -5.82
CA LYS A 73 -3.16 -23.75 -5.53
C LYS A 73 -4.26 -24.15 -4.54
N SER A 74 -4.64 -23.23 -3.63
CA SER A 74 -5.74 -23.43 -2.67
C SER A 74 -7.10 -22.96 -3.23
N GLY A 75 -7.25 -22.87 -4.55
CA GLY A 75 -8.51 -22.47 -5.18
C GLY A 75 -8.94 -21.03 -4.89
N GLY A 76 -7.99 -20.09 -4.70
CA GLY A 76 -8.25 -18.68 -4.42
C GLY A 76 -8.50 -18.36 -2.94
N THR A 77 -8.24 -19.33 -2.05
CA THR A 77 -8.45 -19.18 -0.61
C THR A 77 -7.12 -19.05 0.14
N LEU A 78 -7.05 -18.15 1.09
CA LEU A 78 -5.90 -18.04 1.99
C LEU A 78 -5.99 -19.09 3.08
N GLU A 79 -5.12 -20.10 3.06
CA GLU A 79 -5.03 -21.15 4.09
C GLU A 79 -4.15 -20.75 5.28
N GLU A 80 -3.33 -19.69 5.13
CA GLU A 80 -2.45 -19.21 6.18
C GLU A 80 -3.23 -18.68 7.39
N LYS A 81 -2.84 -19.12 8.60
CA LYS A 81 -3.53 -18.78 9.84
C LYS A 81 -3.17 -17.37 10.32
N GLY A 82 -4.07 -16.78 11.12
CA GLY A 82 -3.84 -15.48 11.76
C GLY A 82 -4.43 -14.29 11.01
N TYR A 83 -4.84 -14.44 9.75
CA TYR A 83 -5.35 -13.33 8.92
C TYR A 83 -6.88 -13.19 8.88
N GLY A 84 -7.63 -14.03 9.59
CA GLY A 84 -9.09 -14.07 9.51
C GLY A 84 -9.77 -12.72 9.82
N MET A 85 -9.32 -12.00 10.85
CA MET A 85 -9.85 -10.66 11.18
C MET A 85 -9.50 -9.62 10.12
N LEU A 86 -8.28 -9.66 9.58
CA LEU A 86 -7.86 -8.77 8.51
C LEU A 86 -8.70 -8.99 7.25
N LEU A 87 -8.91 -10.25 6.86
CA LEU A 87 -9.76 -10.59 5.71
C LEU A 87 -11.18 -10.09 5.90
N LYS A 88 -11.78 -10.36 7.08
CA LYS A 88 -13.14 -9.92 7.41
C LYS A 88 -13.30 -8.40 7.33
N GLU A 89 -12.28 -7.65 7.75
CA GLU A 89 -12.32 -6.18 7.74
C GLU A 89 -12.01 -5.60 6.36
N LYS A 90 -10.98 -6.11 5.65
CA LYS A 90 -10.39 -5.41 4.50
C LYS A 90 -10.86 -5.92 3.14
N LYS A 91 -11.34 -7.15 3.04
CA LYS A 91 -11.82 -7.75 1.78
C LYS A 91 -13.00 -6.98 1.21
N ASP A 92 -13.95 -6.60 2.09
CA ASP A 92 -15.06 -5.70 1.83
C ASP A 92 -15.12 -4.64 2.93
N TYR A 93 -14.21 -3.69 2.88
CA TYR A 93 -14.00 -2.75 3.99
C TYR A 93 -15.32 -2.28 4.63
N ILE A 94 -15.56 -2.73 5.87
CA ILE A 94 -16.84 -2.59 6.58
C ILE A 94 -17.20 -1.14 6.91
N TYR A 95 -16.21 -0.23 6.95
CA TYR A 95 -16.40 1.21 7.19
C TYR A 95 -16.38 2.03 5.90
N ARG A 96 -16.59 1.39 4.73
CA ARG A 96 -16.64 2.06 3.43
C ARG A 96 -17.75 3.11 3.37
N ASN A 97 -17.40 4.33 2.99
CA ASN A 97 -18.35 5.42 2.92
C ASN A 97 -17.95 6.46 1.86
N TYR A 98 -18.76 6.60 0.82
CA TYR A 98 -18.60 7.56 -0.26
C TYR A 98 -19.66 8.67 -0.25
N ARG A 99 -20.48 8.79 0.82
CA ARG A 99 -21.59 9.77 0.88
C ARG A 99 -21.12 11.22 0.78
N HIS A 100 -19.90 11.49 1.18
CA HIS A 100 -19.31 12.82 1.18
C HIS A 100 -18.22 12.99 0.10
N ALA A 101 -18.11 12.07 -0.83
CA ALA A 101 -17.25 12.18 -2.01
C ALA A 101 -17.96 13.02 -3.07
N GLN A 102 -18.01 14.33 -2.82
CA GLN A 102 -18.63 15.33 -3.68
C GLN A 102 -17.56 16.30 -4.18
N GLY A 103 -17.73 16.79 -5.42
CA GLY A 103 -16.77 17.65 -6.09
C GLY A 103 -15.75 16.89 -6.93
N GLU A 104 -14.98 17.60 -7.73
CA GLU A 104 -13.98 17.05 -8.63
C GLU A 104 -12.75 16.49 -7.87
N SER A 105 -12.44 17.07 -6.71
CA SER A 105 -11.34 16.63 -5.84
C SER A 105 -11.86 16.03 -4.54
N ILE A 106 -11.33 14.88 -4.15
CA ILE A 106 -11.70 14.22 -2.90
C ILE A 106 -10.47 13.80 -2.08
N LEU A 107 -10.60 13.85 -0.76
CA LEU A 107 -9.65 13.26 0.17
C LEU A 107 -9.93 11.76 0.33
N PHE A 108 -8.89 10.93 0.18
CA PHE A 108 -8.90 9.49 0.47
C PHE A 108 -7.92 9.20 1.62
N PRO A 109 -8.39 9.16 2.87
CA PRO A 109 -7.51 9.01 4.03
C PRO A 109 -7.00 7.58 4.24
N GLY A 110 -7.56 6.62 3.51
CA GLY A 110 -7.35 5.20 3.77
C GLY A 110 -8.09 4.72 5.02
N CYS A 111 -7.74 3.52 5.50
CA CYS A 111 -8.43 2.87 6.62
C CYS A 111 -7.80 3.18 8.00
N ASN A 112 -6.47 3.32 8.07
CA ASN A 112 -5.77 3.45 9.35
C ASN A 112 -5.87 4.87 9.94
N PHE A 113 -5.76 5.90 9.10
CA PHE A 113 -5.71 7.27 9.59
C PHE A 113 -6.97 7.68 10.36
N PRO A 114 -8.19 7.42 9.86
CA PRO A 114 -9.42 7.69 10.62
C PRO A 114 -9.52 6.91 11.93
N SER A 115 -8.98 5.68 11.96
CA SER A 115 -9.03 4.82 13.14
C SER A 115 -8.09 5.29 14.25
N PHE A 116 -6.86 5.67 13.92
CA PHE A 116 -5.85 6.04 14.91
C PHE A 116 -5.85 7.54 15.26
N TYR A 117 -6.26 8.40 14.32
CA TYR A 117 -6.21 9.86 14.46
C TYR A 117 -7.55 10.53 14.15
N PRO A 118 -8.68 10.12 14.78
CA PRO A 118 -10.02 10.60 14.41
C PRO A 118 -10.22 12.11 14.64
N LYS A 119 -9.56 12.68 15.64
CA LYS A 119 -9.64 14.14 15.92
C LYS A 119 -8.93 14.95 14.83
N THR A 120 -7.73 14.52 14.43
CA THR A 120 -6.97 15.16 13.34
C THR A 120 -7.71 15.00 12.01
N MET A 121 -8.28 13.82 11.76
CA MET A 121 -9.08 13.54 10.58
C MET A 121 -10.27 14.50 10.46
N LYS A 122 -11.03 14.72 11.55
CA LYS A 122 -12.15 15.67 11.57
C LYS A 122 -11.72 17.10 11.25
N LYS A 123 -10.57 17.55 11.79
CA LYS A 123 -10.03 18.88 11.49
C LYS A 123 -9.62 19.01 10.02
N LEU A 124 -8.93 18.01 9.48
CA LEU A 124 -8.48 18.00 8.09
C LEU A 124 -9.67 18.00 7.12
N VAL A 125 -10.69 17.17 7.36
CA VAL A 125 -11.91 17.14 6.53
C VAL A 125 -12.63 18.49 6.56
N LYS A 126 -12.74 19.12 7.74
CA LYS A 126 -13.36 20.44 7.85
C LYS A 126 -12.60 21.49 7.04
N LEU A 127 -11.27 21.50 7.18
CA LEU A 127 -10.39 22.43 6.47
C LEU A 127 -10.52 22.27 4.95
N LEU A 128 -10.40 21.03 4.45
CA LEU A 128 -10.47 20.77 3.01
C LEU A 128 -11.86 21.01 2.41
N LYS A 129 -12.92 20.83 3.21
CA LYS A 129 -14.29 21.15 2.79
C LYS A 129 -14.47 22.65 2.47
N GLU A 130 -13.77 23.54 3.14
CA GLU A 130 -13.79 25.00 2.87
C GLU A 130 -13.20 25.31 1.47
N HIS A 131 -12.42 24.38 0.90
CA HIS A 131 -11.86 24.43 -0.46
C HIS A 131 -12.64 23.57 -1.46
N GLY A 132 -13.86 23.12 -1.14
CA GLY A 132 -14.69 22.32 -2.03
C GLY A 132 -14.27 20.86 -2.17
N ILE A 133 -13.34 20.38 -1.33
CA ILE A 133 -12.80 19.01 -1.39
C ILE A 133 -13.67 18.09 -0.54
N GLY A 134 -14.24 17.06 -1.19
CA GLY A 134 -15.00 16.02 -0.53
C GLY A 134 -14.13 14.97 0.18
N VAL A 135 -14.75 13.92 0.75
CA VAL A 135 -14.03 12.82 1.39
C VAL A 135 -14.67 11.46 1.09
N ALA A 136 -13.82 10.48 0.76
CA ALA A 136 -14.19 9.08 0.62
C ALA A 136 -13.41 8.22 1.60
N TYR A 137 -14.10 7.38 2.34
CA TYR A 137 -13.48 6.40 3.24
C TYR A 137 -13.55 5.02 2.61
N ASP A 138 -12.40 4.43 2.31
CA ASP A 138 -12.28 3.04 1.87
C ASP A 138 -10.89 2.50 2.21
N CYS A 139 -10.71 1.18 2.05
CA CYS A 139 -9.41 0.54 2.11
C CYS A 139 -8.83 0.42 0.69
N CYS A 140 -7.57 0.78 0.53
CA CYS A 140 -6.90 0.68 -0.78
C CYS A 140 -6.73 -0.77 -1.29
N GLY A 141 -6.86 -1.77 -0.42
CA GLY A 141 -6.68 -3.18 -0.79
C GLY A 141 -5.25 -3.71 -0.67
N LYS A 142 -4.25 -2.85 -0.43
CA LYS A 142 -2.85 -3.29 -0.29
C LYS A 142 -2.67 -4.49 0.68
N PRO A 143 -3.30 -4.53 1.88
CA PRO A 143 -3.17 -5.70 2.76
C PRO A 143 -3.70 -7.00 2.14
N ILE A 144 -4.71 -6.93 1.30
CA ILE A 144 -5.29 -8.08 0.58
C ILE A 144 -4.37 -8.52 -0.57
N ALA A 145 -3.85 -7.56 -1.34
CA ALA A 145 -2.87 -7.81 -2.40
C ALA A 145 -1.60 -8.48 -1.85
N GLU A 146 -1.08 -7.98 -0.74
CA GLU A 146 0.12 -8.53 -0.08
C GLU A 146 -0.07 -9.93 0.53
N LEU A 147 -1.30 -10.39 0.69
CA LEU A 147 -1.60 -11.79 1.01
C LEU A 147 -1.65 -12.71 -0.23
N GLY A 148 -1.51 -12.17 -1.44
CA GLY A 148 -1.58 -12.93 -2.70
C GLY A 148 -3.00 -13.13 -3.23
N LEU A 149 -3.99 -12.42 -2.70
CA LEU A 149 -5.41 -12.52 -3.09
C LEU A 149 -5.70 -11.62 -4.30
N GLU A 150 -5.14 -11.95 -5.46
CA GLU A 150 -5.21 -11.12 -6.67
C GLU A 150 -6.64 -10.83 -7.17
N VAL A 151 -7.55 -11.81 -7.05
CA VAL A 151 -8.94 -11.63 -7.47
C VAL A 151 -9.62 -10.55 -6.62
N ASP A 152 -9.41 -10.60 -5.32
CA ASP A 152 -9.96 -9.59 -4.40
C ASP A 152 -9.27 -8.24 -4.56
N GLU A 153 -7.96 -8.22 -4.81
CA GLU A 153 -7.21 -7.00 -5.14
C GLU A 153 -7.82 -6.29 -6.35
N LYS A 154 -7.97 -6.98 -7.47
CA LYS A 154 -8.56 -6.46 -8.70
C LYS A 154 -9.98 -5.95 -8.47
N ARG A 155 -10.79 -6.69 -7.72
CA ARG A 155 -12.15 -6.32 -7.34
C ARG A 155 -12.19 -5.03 -6.51
N ILE A 156 -11.28 -4.86 -5.55
CA ILE A 156 -11.19 -3.65 -4.72
C ILE A 156 -10.80 -2.44 -5.57
N ILE A 157 -9.78 -2.57 -6.40
CA ILE A 157 -9.31 -1.50 -7.30
C ILE A 157 -10.41 -1.08 -8.27
N GLN A 158 -11.09 -2.04 -8.90
CA GLN A 158 -12.19 -1.78 -9.81
C GLN A 158 -13.32 -1.02 -9.11
N ARG A 159 -13.73 -1.48 -7.92
CA ARG A 159 -14.75 -0.80 -7.10
C ARG A 159 -14.41 0.66 -6.82
N ILE A 160 -13.15 0.95 -6.48
CA ILE A 160 -12.72 2.33 -6.20
C ILE A 160 -12.81 3.20 -7.46
N ASN A 161 -12.37 2.69 -8.62
CA ASN A 161 -12.50 3.39 -9.89
C ASN A 161 -13.96 3.65 -10.26
N ASP A 162 -14.83 2.65 -10.11
CA ASP A 162 -16.28 2.78 -10.41
C ASP A 162 -16.96 3.82 -9.50
N GLU A 163 -16.58 3.85 -8.21
CA GLU A 163 -17.11 4.83 -7.25
C GLU A 163 -16.64 6.26 -7.58
N PHE A 164 -15.40 6.43 -8.07
CA PHE A 164 -14.89 7.74 -8.50
C PHE A 164 -15.55 8.18 -9.80
N GLU A 165 -15.63 7.32 -10.81
CA GLU A 165 -16.29 7.59 -12.08
C GLU A 165 -17.74 8.00 -11.89
N LYS A 166 -18.51 7.22 -11.10
CA LYS A 166 -19.92 7.48 -10.78
C LYS A 166 -20.15 8.87 -10.16
N ARG A 167 -19.14 9.43 -9.49
CA ARG A 167 -19.23 10.73 -8.78
C ARG A 167 -18.56 11.88 -9.52
N GLY A 168 -17.99 11.63 -10.68
CA GLY A 168 -17.28 12.65 -11.45
C GLY A 168 -16.01 13.14 -10.74
N VAL A 169 -15.33 12.25 -10.00
CA VAL A 169 -14.05 12.59 -9.35
C VAL A 169 -12.96 12.65 -10.40
N GLU A 170 -12.21 13.75 -10.44
CA GLU A 170 -11.08 13.95 -11.35
C GLU A 170 -9.73 13.86 -10.61
N GLU A 171 -9.71 14.21 -9.32
CA GLU A 171 -8.52 14.16 -8.49
C GLU A 171 -8.81 13.45 -7.15
N VAL A 172 -7.91 12.54 -6.76
CA VAL A 172 -7.91 11.95 -5.42
C VAL A 172 -6.67 12.37 -4.66
N ILE A 173 -6.88 12.91 -3.46
CA ILE A 173 -5.83 13.36 -2.55
C ILE A 173 -5.60 12.26 -1.52
N MET A 174 -4.43 11.64 -1.56
CA MET A 174 -4.08 10.52 -0.69
C MET A 174 -3.42 11.02 0.60
N LEU A 175 -4.02 10.66 1.74
CA LEU A 175 -3.42 10.96 3.06
C LEU A 175 -2.44 9.87 3.49
N CYS A 176 -2.74 8.60 3.19
CA CYS A 176 -1.91 7.47 3.56
C CYS A 176 -0.87 7.18 2.46
N PRO A 177 0.45 7.18 2.78
CA PRO A 177 1.50 6.90 1.80
C PRO A 177 1.40 5.48 1.21
N ASN A 178 0.94 4.49 1.98
CA ASN A 178 0.67 3.14 1.45
C ASN A 178 -0.46 3.14 0.41
N CYS A 179 -1.52 3.92 0.62
CA CYS A 179 -2.60 4.06 -0.37
C CYS A 179 -2.07 4.76 -1.62
N TYR A 180 -1.27 5.82 -1.45
CA TYR A 180 -0.67 6.56 -2.56
C TYR A 180 0.18 5.66 -3.46
N THR A 181 1.17 4.97 -2.89
CA THR A 181 2.09 4.14 -3.67
C THR A 181 1.39 2.93 -4.30
N PHE A 182 0.43 2.34 -3.59
CA PHE A 182 -0.27 1.15 -4.06
C PHE A 182 -1.30 1.46 -5.15
N LEU A 183 -2.16 2.48 -4.96
CA LEU A 183 -3.25 2.77 -5.88
C LEU A 183 -2.86 3.62 -7.09
N LYS A 184 -1.82 4.45 -6.97
CA LYS A 184 -1.42 5.39 -8.03
C LYS A 184 -1.31 4.77 -9.43
N PRO A 185 -0.74 3.56 -9.62
CA PRO A 185 -0.63 2.94 -10.94
C PRO A 185 -1.95 2.40 -11.50
N TYR A 186 -3.01 2.29 -10.68
CA TYR A 186 -4.26 1.63 -11.04
C TYR A 186 -5.45 2.58 -11.14
N LEU A 187 -5.35 3.78 -10.59
CA LEU A 187 -6.45 4.74 -10.63
C LEU A 187 -6.46 5.51 -11.95
N LYS A 188 -7.68 5.73 -12.46
CA LYS A 188 -7.95 6.46 -13.70
C LYS A 188 -7.98 7.99 -13.51
N VAL A 189 -7.93 8.46 -12.28
CA VAL A 189 -7.99 9.86 -11.89
C VAL A 189 -6.60 10.38 -11.49
N LYS A 190 -6.40 11.70 -11.46
CA LYS A 190 -5.18 12.32 -10.94
C LYS A 190 -4.98 11.91 -9.47
N VAL A 191 -3.78 11.45 -9.11
CA VAL A 191 -3.43 11.08 -7.73
C VAL A 191 -2.41 12.08 -7.19
N THR A 192 -2.81 12.80 -6.15
CA THR A 192 -1.98 13.82 -5.47
C THR A 192 -1.77 13.38 -4.02
N ASP A 193 -0.60 13.60 -3.45
CA ASP A 193 -0.41 13.43 -2.01
C ASP A 193 -0.92 14.63 -1.22
N ILE A 194 -1.23 14.42 0.06
CA ILE A 194 -1.83 15.47 0.90
C ILE A 194 -0.92 16.68 1.08
N TYR A 195 0.41 16.49 1.15
CA TYR A 195 1.32 17.61 1.40
C TYR A 195 1.42 18.52 0.18
N ALA A 196 1.52 17.94 -1.02
CA ALA A 196 1.47 18.71 -2.27
C ALA A 196 0.15 19.47 -2.41
N LYS A 197 -0.99 18.86 -2.03
CA LYS A 197 -2.28 19.55 -2.07
C LYS A 197 -2.37 20.69 -1.05
N LEU A 198 -1.88 20.51 0.18
CA LEU A 198 -1.87 21.57 1.19
C LEU A 198 -0.99 22.74 0.74
N GLU A 199 0.16 22.48 0.12
CA GLU A 199 1.02 23.51 -0.46
C GLU A 199 0.31 24.28 -1.59
N GLU A 200 -0.34 23.57 -2.53
CA GLU A 200 -1.15 24.14 -3.62
C GLU A 200 -2.24 25.10 -3.07
N LEU A 201 -2.88 24.73 -1.96
CA LEU A 201 -3.92 25.53 -1.30
C LEU A 201 -3.37 26.65 -0.42
N GLY A 202 -2.06 26.77 -0.28
CA GLY A 202 -1.42 27.75 0.61
C GLY A 202 -1.68 27.48 2.10
N ILE A 203 -2.00 26.23 2.45
CA ILE A 203 -2.26 25.82 3.83
C ILE A 203 -0.95 25.33 4.46
N GLY A 204 -0.54 25.98 5.54
CA GLY A 204 0.67 25.65 6.30
C GLY A 204 1.42 26.89 6.73
N GLU A 205 2.33 26.76 7.69
CA GLU A 205 3.20 27.85 8.11
C GLU A 205 4.39 27.94 7.17
N LYS A 206 4.56 29.09 6.51
CA LYS A 206 5.72 29.37 5.65
C LYS A 206 6.99 29.74 6.41
N ASN A 207 6.91 29.95 7.73
CA ASN A 207 8.01 30.37 8.59
C ASN A 207 8.38 29.25 9.57
N LEU A 208 9.10 28.25 9.09
CA LEU A 208 10.02 27.54 9.97
C LEU A 208 11.21 28.47 10.15
N GLU A 209 11.21 29.30 11.22
CA GLU A 209 12.46 29.82 11.76
C GLU A 209 13.38 28.65 11.96
N SER A 210 14.64 28.80 11.60
CA SER A 210 15.71 27.77 11.56
C SER A 210 15.71 26.86 12.79
N GLY A 211 14.80 25.92 12.84
CA GLY A 211 14.74 24.86 13.84
C GLY A 211 15.36 23.58 13.27
N LYS A 212 16.04 22.81 14.11
CA LYS A 212 16.56 21.48 13.73
C LYS A 212 15.38 20.61 13.33
N VAL A 213 15.30 20.25 12.05
CA VAL A 213 14.37 19.22 11.56
C VAL A 213 15.00 17.87 11.87
N PHE A 214 14.35 17.09 12.72
CA PHE A 214 14.69 15.68 12.91
C PHE A 214 13.93 14.88 11.82
N LEU A 215 14.69 14.29 10.94
CA LEU A 215 14.23 13.29 9.97
C LEU A 215 14.27 11.90 10.61
#